data_b308dc99774a43e34bc5306bc2524d66
#
_entry.id   b308dc99774a43e34bc5306bc2524d66
#
_cell.length_a   1.000
_cell.length_b   1.000
_cell.length_c   1.000
_cell.angle_alpha   90.00
_cell.angle_beta   90.00
_cell.angle_gamma   90.00
#
_symmetry.space_group_name_H-M   'P 1'
#
loop_
_entity.id
_entity.type
_entity.pdbx_description
1 polymer ?
#
loop_
_entity_poly.entity_id
_entity_poly.type
_entity_poly.pdbx_seq_one_letter_code
_entity_poly.pdbx_strand_id
1 'polypeptide(L)'
;FITRKIPVYLGIDIGSTTTKYALIDQDQEIIHKNYVHTQGKPIEVTQNLLKMLSEGIGDKIDIVGTATTGSGRSVVGDFLNVDLIIDEITAHARGAVEIDPNIDTIFEIGGQDSKYIYIANTYPLDFDMNKVCAAGTGSFLHELANKYGINIVGEFQDIALSSGRPIKLAERCTVFMESDLVSYHQKGMEQKDLMAGLCYAIVYNYLNRVVGKRKIGQKVVFLGGPSLNKGVVAAFENVLGRGLTVPKHREVLGAYGAAISVQEKMLTENKKSSVFRGLDSAINDRMTYKDKICRADAKCHNQCKLK
;
A
#
# COMPACT_ATOMS: atom_id res chain seq x y z
N PHE A 1 12.78 -16.68 35.40
CA PHE A 1 11.57 -17.03 34.63
C PHE A 1 11.95 -16.89 33.16
N ILE A 2 12.05 -18.01 32.42
CA ILE A 2 12.19 -18.00 30.96
C ILE A 2 10.80 -17.65 30.43
N THR A 3 10.57 -16.40 30.08
CA THR A 3 9.35 -15.98 29.40
C THR A 3 9.37 -16.64 28.00
N ARG A 4 8.43 -17.55 27.76
CA ARG A 4 8.29 -18.22 26.46
C ARG A 4 7.95 -17.13 25.42
N LYS A 5 8.80 -17.02 24.41
CA LYS A 5 8.55 -16.07 23.29
C LYS A 5 7.29 -16.50 22.52
N ILE A 6 6.54 -15.51 22.05
CA ILE A 6 5.33 -15.72 21.26
C ILE A 6 5.74 -16.00 19.81
N PRO A 7 5.34 -17.12 19.20
CA PRO A 7 5.59 -17.37 17.79
C PRO A 7 4.74 -16.43 16.93
N VAL A 8 5.39 -15.79 15.95
CA VAL A 8 4.77 -14.74 15.11
C VAL A 8 5.18 -14.87 13.65
N TYR A 9 4.35 -14.32 12.76
CA TYR A 9 4.61 -14.25 11.34
C TYR A 9 4.73 -12.77 10.93
N LEU A 10 5.79 -12.47 10.19
CA LEU A 10 6.12 -11.11 9.76
C LEU A 10 5.88 -10.94 8.27
N GLY A 11 4.95 -10.10 7.89
CA GLY A 11 4.77 -9.64 6.52
C GLY A 11 5.29 -8.22 6.35
N ILE A 12 6.05 -7.97 5.29
CA ILE A 12 6.61 -6.65 4.97
C ILE A 12 6.15 -6.27 3.57
N ASP A 13 5.52 -5.10 3.44
CA ASP A 13 5.12 -4.53 2.16
C ASP A 13 6.03 -3.33 1.85
N ILE A 14 6.83 -3.48 0.80
CA ILE A 14 7.84 -2.52 0.38
C ILE A 14 7.35 -1.83 -0.90
N GLY A 15 6.62 -0.74 -0.71
CA GLY A 15 6.18 0.12 -1.80
C GLY A 15 7.22 1.18 -2.17
N SER A 16 7.05 1.82 -3.32
CA SER A 16 7.90 2.92 -3.79
C SER A 16 7.84 4.14 -2.88
N THR A 17 6.66 4.45 -2.33
CA THR A 17 6.44 5.60 -1.44
C THR A 17 6.59 5.23 0.02
N THR A 18 6.09 4.05 0.42
CA THR A 18 5.99 3.64 1.83
C THR A 18 6.40 2.19 2.03
N THR A 19 7.08 1.93 3.14
CA THR A 19 7.40 0.59 3.61
C THR A 19 6.69 0.36 4.95
N LYS A 20 6.08 -0.79 5.10
CA LYS A 20 5.26 -1.13 6.26
C LYS A 20 5.38 -2.61 6.59
N TYR A 21 5.14 -2.96 7.84
CA TYR A 21 5.00 -4.35 8.24
C TYR A 21 3.74 -4.58 9.08
N ALA A 22 3.28 -5.81 9.05
CA ALA A 22 2.34 -6.37 9.99
C ALA A 22 2.95 -7.64 10.61
N LEU A 23 2.85 -7.72 11.92
CA LEU A 23 3.25 -8.88 12.71
C LEU A 23 1.98 -9.51 13.25
N ILE A 24 1.76 -10.77 12.93
CA ILE A 24 0.58 -11.52 13.38
C ILE A 24 0.97 -12.69 14.29
N ASP A 25 0.06 -13.05 15.17
CA ASP A 25 0.17 -14.27 15.98
C ASP A 25 -0.39 -15.51 15.25
N GLN A 26 -0.57 -16.59 16.00
CA GLN A 26 -1.09 -17.85 15.45
C GLN A 26 -2.59 -17.76 15.06
N ASP A 27 -3.33 -16.87 15.69
CA ASP A 27 -4.76 -16.63 15.43
C ASP A 27 -5.00 -15.57 14.35
N GLN A 28 -3.93 -15.15 13.66
CA GLN A 28 -3.91 -14.13 12.59
C GLN A 28 -4.24 -12.71 13.08
N GLU A 29 -4.21 -12.47 14.40
CA GLU A 29 -4.41 -11.14 14.95
C GLU A 29 -3.15 -10.28 14.78
N ILE A 30 -3.33 -9.03 14.34
CA ILE A 30 -2.21 -8.07 14.22
C ILE A 30 -1.80 -7.61 15.61
N ILE A 31 -0.67 -8.13 16.11
CA ILE A 31 -0.12 -7.78 17.41
C ILE A 31 0.81 -6.56 17.38
N HIS A 32 1.43 -6.31 16.23
CA HIS A 32 2.25 -5.12 16.02
C HIS A 32 2.29 -4.72 14.54
N LYS A 33 2.38 -3.43 14.28
CA LYS A 33 2.54 -2.90 12.92
C LYS A 33 3.29 -1.58 12.95
N ASN A 34 3.92 -1.23 11.84
CA ASN A 34 4.51 0.08 11.64
C ASN A 34 4.52 0.46 10.14
N TYR A 35 4.69 1.74 9.87
CA TYR A 35 4.54 2.34 8.56
C TYR A 35 5.44 3.58 8.46
N VAL A 36 6.29 3.65 7.44
CA VAL A 36 7.21 4.75 7.19
C VAL A 36 7.36 5.04 5.70
N HIS A 37 7.91 6.22 5.36
CA HIS A 37 8.25 6.56 3.98
C HIS A 37 9.50 5.81 3.49
N THR A 38 9.45 5.25 2.27
CA THR A 38 10.57 4.46 1.67
C THR A 38 11.73 5.35 1.23
N GLN A 39 11.47 6.56 0.77
CA GLN A 39 12.49 7.55 0.37
C GLN A 39 13.53 7.02 -0.64
N GLY A 40 13.15 6.05 -1.49
CA GLY A 40 14.05 5.42 -2.46
C GLY A 40 15.12 4.49 -1.87
N LYS A 41 15.04 4.17 -0.57
CA LYS A 41 16.02 3.36 0.17
C LYS A 41 15.35 2.14 0.84
N PRO A 42 14.81 1.20 0.08
CA PRO A 42 13.97 0.13 0.61
C PRO A 42 14.66 -0.74 1.66
N ILE A 43 15.96 -1.03 1.51
CA ILE A 43 16.70 -1.86 2.48
C ILE A 43 16.94 -1.09 3.78
N GLU A 44 17.51 0.13 3.67
CA GLU A 44 17.82 0.96 4.85
C GLU A 44 16.55 1.24 5.67
N VAL A 45 15.45 1.54 4.99
CA VAL A 45 14.17 1.80 5.65
C VAL A 45 13.61 0.54 6.30
N THR A 46 13.74 -0.62 5.65
CA THR A 46 13.34 -1.90 6.25
C THR A 46 14.18 -2.23 7.47
N GLN A 47 15.51 -2.00 7.42
CA GLN A 47 16.40 -2.18 8.58
C GLN A 47 15.97 -1.30 9.77
N ASN A 48 15.64 -0.04 9.51
CA ASN A 48 15.16 0.87 10.54
C ASN A 48 13.82 0.41 11.15
N LEU A 49 12.89 -0.08 10.32
CA LEU A 49 11.64 -0.66 10.81
C LEU A 49 11.85 -1.90 11.67
N LEU A 50 12.75 -2.81 11.25
CA LEU A 50 13.09 -4.00 12.03
C LEU A 50 13.82 -3.67 13.32
N LYS A 51 14.64 -2.60 13.33
CA LYS A 51 15.26 -2.08 14.53
C LYS A 51 14.22 -1.59 15.53
N MET A 52 13.24 -0.80 15.08
CA MET A 52 12.13 -0.35 15.94
C MET A 52 11.31 -1.53 16.48
N LEU A 53 11.08 -2.58 15.67
CA LEU A 53 10.43 -3.81 16.10
C LEU A 53 11.24 -4.53 17.18
N SER A 54 12.55 -4.67 16.96
CA SER A 54 13.47 -5.34 17.90
C SER A 54 13.53 -4.62 19.24
N GLU A 55 13.67 -3.30 19.22
CA GLU A 55 13.72 -2.45 20.43
C GLU A 55 12.39 -2.44 21.19
N GLY A 56 11.25 -2.56 20.47
CA GLY A 56 9.93 -2.53 21.10
C GLY A 56 9.51 -3.85 21.74
N ILE A 57 9.60 -4.96 20.99
CA ILE A 57 9.08 -6.27 21.41
C ILE A 57 9.96 -7.46 21.01
N GLY A 58 11.18 -7.25 20.48
CA GLY A 58 12.02 -8.32 19.94
C GLY A 58 12.38 -9.42 20.95
N ASP A 59 12.47 -9.09 22.22
CA ASP A 59 12.73 -10.02 23.32
C ASP A 59 11.53 -10.95 23.63
N LYS A 60 10.31 -10.56 23.24
CA LYS A 60 9.05 -11.26 23.54
C LYS A 60 8.56 -12.15 22.41
N ILE A 61 9.12 -12.02 21.22
CA ILE A 61 8.65 -12.71 20.01
C ILE A 61 9.66 -13.68 19.44
N ASP A 62 9.15 -14.70 18.75
CA ASP A 62 9.92 -15.64 17.92
C ASP A 62 9.33 -15.60 16.50
N ILE A 63 10.11 -15.09 15.53
CA ILE A 63 9.66 -14.97 14.15
C ILE A 63 9.80 -16.32 13.47
N VAL A 64 8.69 -17.02 13.29
CA VAL A 64 8.63 -18.37 12.73
C VAL A 64 8.27 -18.41 11.24
N GLY A 65 7.94 -17.28 10.64
CA GLY A 65 7.72 -17.12 9.20
C GLY A 65 7.83 -15.68 8.76
N THR A 66 8.41 -15.45 7.58
CA THR A 66 8.60 -14.10 7.01
C THR A 66 8.19 -14.05 5.56
N ALA A 67 7.53 -12.96 5.16
CA ALA A 67 7.17 -12.70 3.77
C ALA A 67 7.40 -11.25 3.38
N THR A 68 7.70 -11.05 2.09
CA THR A 68 7.77 -9.72 1.48
C THR A 68 6.79 -9.58 0.32
N THR A 69 6.22 -8.39 0.17
CA THR A 69 5.37 -7.99 -0.95
C THR A 69 5.67 -6.54 -1.38
N GLY A 70 4.95 -6.04 -2.38
CA GLY A 70 5.16 -4.70 -2.93
C GLY A 70 6.23 -4.65 -4.01
N SER A 71 6.52 -3.45 -4.53
CA SER A 71 7.47 -3.25 -5.65
C SER A 71 8.92 -3.61 -5.28
N GLY A 72 9.31 -3.43 -4.01
CA GLY A 72 10.64 -3.77 -3.49
C GLY A 72 10.79 -5.20 -2.94
N ARG A 73 9.76 -6.04 -3.06
CA ARG A 73 9.69 -7.37 -2.43
C ARG A 73 10.88 -8.28 -2.70
N SER A 74 11.36 -8.32 -3.95
CA SER A 74 12.46 -9.22 -4.31
C SER A 74 13.78 -8.79 -3.72
N VAL A 75 14.12 -7.50 -3.81
CA VAL A 75 15.39 -6.96 -3.29
C VAL A 75 15.46 -7.10 -1.78
N VAL A 76 14.39 -6.74 -1.08
CA VAL A 76 14.34 -6.85 0.38
C VAL A 76 14.18 -8.31 0.82
N GLY A 77 13.40 -9.10 0.10
CA GLY A 77 13.22 -10.52 0.37
C GLY A 77 14.52 -11.31 0.27
N ASP A 78 15.30 -11.09 -0.78
CA ASP A 78 16.64 -11.68 -0.95
C ASP A 78 17.59 -11.22 0.17
N PHE A 79 17.55 -9.92 0.50
CA PHE A 79 18.37 -9.38 1.58
C PHE A 79 18.03 -9.99 2.94
N LEU A 80 16.77 -10.15 3.26
CA LEU A 80 16.30 -10.71 4.55
C LEU A 80 16.32 -12.26 4.59
N ASN A 81 16.46 -12.93 3.45
CA ASN A 81 16.29 -14.36 3.29
C ASN A 81 14.91 -14.82 3.82
N VAL A 82 13.83 -14.26 3.20
CA VAL A 82 12.46 -14.54 3.65
C VAL A 82 11.94 -15.89 3.16
N ASP A 83 10.94 -16.45 3.85
CA ASP A 83 10.31 -17.73 3.50
C ASP A 83 9.39 -17.63 2.27
N LEU A 84 8.84 -16.43 2.02
CA LEU A 84 7.91 -16.19 0.93
C LEU A 84 8.10 -14.79 0.33
N ILE A 85 8.22 -14.74 -1.00
CA ILE A 85 8.07 -13.50 -1.77
C ILE A 85 6.77 -13.63 -2.53
N ILE A 86 5.82 -12.73 -2.28
CA ILE A 86 4.47 -12.77 -2.86
C ILE A 86 4.17 -11.45 -3.59
N ASP A 87 3.43 -11.53 -4.69
CA ASP A 87 2.98 -10.34 -5.40
C ASP A 87 1.91 -9.56 -4.61
N GLU A 88 1.84 -8.28 -4.88
CA GLU A 88 0.98 -7.37 -4.11
C GLU A 88 -0.52 -7.56 -4.34
N ILE A 89 -0.92 -8.07 -5.51
CA ILE A 89 -2.32 -8.35 -5.82
C ILE A 89 -2.82 -9.50 -4.95
N THR A 90 -2.06 -10.59 -4.92
CA THR A 90 -2.36 -11.76 -4.09
C THR A 90 -2.33 -11.40 -2.60
N ALA A 91 -1.33 -10.64 -2.15
CA ALA A 91 -1.24 -10.22 -0.75
C ALA A 91 -2.45 -9.36 -0.32
N HIS A 92 -2.84 -8.35 -1.11
CA HIS A 92 -4.01 -7.53 -0.79
C HIS A 92 -5.30 -8.35 -0.80
N ALA A 93 -5.48 -9.25 -1.79
CA ALA A 93 -6.65 -10.11 -1.85
C ALA A 93 -6.75 -11.03 -0.62
N ARG A 94 -5.61 -11.65 -0.22
CA ARG A 94 -5.60 -12.54 0.95
C ARG A 94 -5.94 -11.78 2.25
N GLY A 95 -5.36 -10.59 2.44
CA GLY A 95 -5.66 -9.75 3.60
C GLY A 95 -7.11 -9.26 3.64
N ALA A 96 -7.68 -8.93 2.48
CA ALA A 96 -9.07 -8.49 2.39
C ALA A 96 -10.06 -9.61 2.73
N VAL A 97 -9.84 -10.81 2.19
CA VAL A 97 -10.67 -12.00 2.44
C VAL A 97 -10.62 -12.42 3.92
N GLU A 98 -9.49 -12.23 4.60
CA GLU A 98 -9.39 -12.50 6.04
C GLU A 98 -10.28 -11.56 6.87
N ILE A 99 -10.33 -10.29 6.49
CA ILE A 99 -11.21 -9.32 7.17
C ILE A 99 -12.67 -9.67 6.97
N ASP A 100 -13.05 -10.02 5.75
CA ASP A 100 -14.42 -10.41 5.39
C ASP A 100 -14.42 -11.24 4.12
N PRO A 101 -14.76 -12.54 4.21
CA PRO A 101 -14.78 -13.45 3.07
C PRO A 101 -15.78 -13.09 1.96
N ASN A 102 -16.68 -12.15 2.22
CA ASN A 102 -17.65 -11.68 1.22
C ASN A 102 -17.13 -10.49 0.41
N ILE A 103 -15.94 -9.95 0.69
CA ILE A 103 -15.32 -8.90 -0.12
C ILE A 103 -15.07 -9.45 -1.53
N ASP A 104 -15.60 -8.76 -2.52
CA ASP A 104 -15.48 -9.12 -3.93
C ASP A 104 -14.72 -8.08 -4.76
N THR A 105 -14.48 -6.89 -4.22
CA THR A 105 -13.77 -5.83 -4.94
C THR A 105 -12.87 -5.05 -3.99
N ILE A 106 -11.62 -4.84 -4.41
CA ILE A 106 -10.68 -3.99 -3.72
C ILE A 106 -10.39 -2.77 -4.59
N PHE A 107 -10.59 -1.59 -4.01
CA PHE A 107 -10.04 -0.32 -4.48
C PHE A 107 -8.84 0.01 -3.60
N GLU A 108 -7.66 0.05 -4.18
CA GLU A 108 -6.44 0.46 -3.48
C GLU A 108 -5.87 1.69 -4.17
N ILE A 109 -5.74 2.78 -3.40
CA ILE A 109 -5.07 3.99 -3.86
C ILE A 109 -3.85 4.24 -2.96
N GLY A 110 -2.69 3.92 -3.50
CA GLY A 110 -1.41 4.17 -2.87
C GLY A 110 -0.89 5.59 -3.09
N GLY A 111 0.37 5.83 -2.70
CA GLY A 111 1.02 7.11 -2.91
C GLY A 111 1.31 7.42 -4.38
N GLN A 112 1.85 6.45 -5.13
CA GLN A 112 2.24 6.62 -6.54
C GLN A 112 1.52 5.66 -7.50
N ASP A 113 0.95 4.60 -6.98
CA ASP A 113 0.20 3.59 -7.74
C ASP A 113 -1.22 3.45 -7.18
N SER A 114 -2.08 2.87 -7.99
CA SER A 114 -3.45 2.55 -7.65
C SER A 114 -3.81 1.24 -8.30
N LYS A 115 -4.56 0.41 -7.59
CA LYS A 115 -4.92 -0.93 -8.02
C LYS A 115 -6.41 -1.17 -7.87
N TYR A 116 -6.95 -1.88 -8.81
CA TYR A 116 -8.26 -2.49 -8.75
C TYR A 116 -8.08 -4.01 -8.74
N ILE A 117 -8.77 -4.70 -7.85
CA ILE A 117 -8.76 -6.17 -7.79
C ILE A 117 -10.21 -6.65 -7.63
N TYR A 118 -10.61 -7.57 -8.49
CA TYR A 118 -11.86 -8.29 -8.36
C TYR A 118 -11.58 -9.70 -7.83
N ILE A 119 -12.29 -10.07 -6.77
CA ILE A 119 -12.12 -11.35 -6.07
C ILE A 119 -13.30 -12.23 -6.37
N ALA A 120 -13.05 -13.49 -6.73
CA ALA A 120 -14.04 -14.53 -6.84
C ALA A 120 -13.50 -15.82 -6.18
N ASN A 121 -14.34 -16.48 -5.39
CA ASN A 121 -13.96 -17.68 -4.66
C ASN A 121 -12.67 -17.50 -3.82
N THR A 122 -12.55 -16.34 -3.16
CA THR A 122 -11.40 -15.94 -2.31
C THR A 122 -10.08 -15.67 -3.04
N TYR A 123 -10.04 -15.76 -4.37
CA TYR A 123 -8.85 -15.51 -5.19
C TYR A 123 -9.04 -14.28 -6.10
N PRO A 124 -7.97 -13.54 -6.40
CA PRO A 124 -8.03 -12.47 -7.39
C PRO A 124 -8.30 -13.06 -8.78
N LEU A 125 -9.42 -12.66 -9.41
CA LEU A 125 -9.82 -13.10 -10.73
C LEU A 125 -9.47 -12.11 -11.83
N ASP A 126 -9.57 -10.81 -11.54
CA ASP A 126 -9.26 -9.72 -12.46
C ASP A 126 -8.58 -8.59 -11.67
N PHE A 127 -7.63 -7.93 -12.28
CA PHE A 127 -6.97 -6.78 -11.67
C PHE A 127 -6.42 -5.82 -12.72
N ASP A 128 -6.27 -4.58 -12.34
CA ASP A 128 -5.49 -3.60 -13.10
C ASP A 128 -4.80 -2.60 -12.16
N MET A 129 -3.83 -1.90 -12.72
CA MET A 129 -3.06 -0.87 -12.03
C MET A 129 -2.94 0.36 -12.92
N ASN A 130 -2.74 1.53 -12.33
CA ASN A 130 -2.42 2.71 -13.12
C ASN A 130 -1.08 2.51 -13.85
N LYS A 131 -1.07 2.80 -15.16
CA LYS A 131 0.11 2.49 -16.00
C LYS A 131 1.19 3.57 -15.95
N VAL A 132 0.82 4.85 -15.89
CA VAL A 132 1.78 5.97 -16.02
C VAL A 132 1.39 7.22 -15.24
N CYS A 133 0.12 7.39 -14.88
CA CYS A 133 -0.40 8.67 -14.41
C CYS A 133 -0.70 8.66 -12.91
N ALA A 134 -0.07 9.56 -12.16
CA ALA A 134 -0.33 9.74 -10.74
C ALA A 134 -1.68 10.44 -10.42
N ALA A 135 -2.45 10.85 -11.42
CA ALA A 135 -3.70 11.63 -11.23
C ALA A 135 -4.81 10.91 -10.45
N GLY A 136 -4.71 9.60 -10.26
CA GLY A 136 -5.60 8.79 -9.42
C GLY A 136 -4.90 8.22 -8.19
N THR A 137 -3.89 8.89 -7.65
CA THR A 137 -3.06 8.43 -6.53
C THR A 137 -3.02 9.43 -5.38
N GLY A 138 -2.52 9.00 -4.22
CA GLY A 138 -2.42 9.84 -3.03
C GLY A 138 -1.47 11.02 -3.19
N SER A 139 -0.38 10.87 -3.94
CA SER A 139 0.57 11.96 -4.20
C SER A 139 -0.08 13.14 -4.91
N PHE A 140 -1.03 12.88 -5.79
CA PHE A 140 -1.82 13.90 -6.46
C PHE A 140 -2.56 14.82 -5.47
N LEU A 141 -3.28 14.23 -4.51
CA LEU A 141 -3.97 15.01 -3.48
C LEU A 141 -3.00 15.77 -2.59
N HIS A 142 -1.93 15.11 -2.17
CA HIS A 142 -0.92 15.70 -1.28
C HIS A 142 -0.26 16.91 -1.93
N GLU A 143 0.16 16.79 -3.18
CA GLU A 143 0.81 17.88 -3.92
C GLU A 143 -0.11 19.10 -4.05
N LEU A 144 -1.36 18.88 -4.44
CA LEU A 144 -2.31 19.98 -4.62
C LEU A 144 -2.75 20.60 -3.29
N ALA A 145 -2.94 19.81 -2.23
CA ALA A 145 -3.22 20.33 -0.90
C ALA A 145 -2.08 21.24 -0.38
N ASN A 146 -0.84 20.80 -0.53
CA ASN A 146 0.34 21.57 -0.13
C ASN A 146 0.44 22.93 -0.84
N LYS A 147 0.07 23.01 -2.11
CA LYS A 147 0.05 24.29 -2.87
C LYS A 147 -0.94 25.31 -2.30
N TYR A 148 -1.99 24.82 -1.65
CA TYR A 148 -2.96 25.67 -0.94
C TYR A 148 -2.63 25.85 0.54
N GLY A 149 -1.48 25.35 1.01
CA GLY A 149 -1.07 25.42 2.40
C GLY A 149 -1.90 24.56 3.35
N ILE A 150 -2.60 23.54 2.82
CA ILE A 150 -3.50 22.67 3.57
C ILE A 150 -2.78 21.39 3.94
N ASN A 151 -2.84 21.00 5.23
CA ASN A 151 -2.34 19.71 5.67
C ASN A 151 -3.29 18.60 5.18
N ILE A 152 -2.74 17.65 4.40
CA ILE A 152 -3.51 16.52 3.89
C ILE A 152 -4.07 15.62 5.00
N VAL A 153 -3.41 15.59 6.16
CA VAL A 153 -3.83 14.80 7.32
C VAL A 153 -4.76 15.63 8.21
N GLY A 154 -6.02 15.27 8.24
CA GLY A 154 -7.06 15.93 9.05
C GLY A 154 -7.66 17.16 8.37
N GLU A 155 -6.91 18.26 8.25
CA GLU A 155 -7.43 19.55 7.78
C GLU A 155 -8.10 19.48 6.39
N PHE A 156 -7.48 18.83 5.42
CA PHE A 156 -8.02 18.72 4.07
C PHE A 156 -9.42 18.10 4.04
N GLN A 157 -9.64 17.01 4.77
CA GLN A 157 -10.94 16.34 4.80
C GLN A 157 -12.01 17.21 5.43
N ASP A 158 -11.69 17.95 6.49
CA ASP A 158 -12.65 18.80 7.19
C ASP A 158 -13.10 19.97 6.31
N ILE A 159 -12.15 20.59 5.59
CA ILE A 159 -12.42 21.62 4.59
C ILE A 159 -13.29 21.04 3.47
N ALA A 160 -12.92 19.89 2.88
CA ALA A 160 -13.65 19.29 1.77
C ALA A 160 -15.08 18.89 2.17
N LEU A 161 -15.28 18.32 3.36
CA LEU A 161 -16.59 17.89 3.86
C LEU A 161 -17.51 19.06 4.22
N SER A 162 -16.96 20.27 4.43
CA SER A 162 -17.76 21.47 4.69
C SER A 162 -18.38 22.07 3.42
N SER A 163 -18.03 21.57 2.23
CA SER A 163 -18.55 22.04 0.96
C SER A 163 -19.98 21.57 0.70
N GLY A 164 -20.86 22.50 0.32
CA GLY A 164 -22.18 22.16 -0.23
C GLY A 164 -22.23 22.21 -1.78
N ARG A 165 -21.14 22.61 -2.44
CA ARG A 165 -21.08 22.81 -3.89
C ARG A 165 -19.71 22.43 -4.46
N PRO A 166 -19.34 21.14 -4.45
CA PRO A 166 -18.07 20.69 -5.03
C PRO A 166 -17.94 21.16 -6.48
N ILE A 167 -16.80 21.76 -6.82
CA ILE A 167 -16.57 22.13 -8.22
C ILE A 167 -16.34 20.88 -9.07
N LYS A 168 -16.78 20.92 -10.32
CA LYS A 168 -16.45 19.86 -11.27
C LYS A 168 -15.11 20.16 -11.92
N LEU A 169 -14.08 19.43 -11.52
CA LEU A 169 -12.78 19.43 -12.18
C LEU A 169 -12.78 18.45 -13.36
N ALA A 170 -12.03 18.77 -14.41
CA ALA A 170 -11.86 17.86 -15.52
C ALA A 170 -11.01 16.65 -15.11
N GLU A 171 -11.35 15.46 -15.62
CA GLU A 171 -10.61 14.21 -15.41
C GLU A 171 -9.32 14.20 -16.23
N ARG A 172 -8.31 14.94 -15.76
CA ARG A 172 -7.07 15.22 -16.49
C ARG A 172 -5.82 14.90 -15.67
N CYS A 173 -4.68 15.07 -16.31
CA CYS A 173 -3.37 15.09 -15.66
C CYS A 173 -3.33 16.17 -14.56
N THR A 174 -2.59 15.93 -13.49
CA THR A 174 -2.39 16.80 -12.33
C THR A 174 -2.06 18.24 -12.74
N VAL A 175 -1.19 18.42 -13.75
CA VAL A 175 -0.77 19.76 -14.24
C VAL A 175 -1.97 20.58 -14.76
N PHE A 176 -2.85 19.95 -15.52
CA PHE A 176 -4.05 20.65 -16.03
C PHE A 176 -5.07 20.90 -14.91
N MET A 177 -5.20 19.98 -13.96
CA MET A 177 -6.08 20.20 -12.82
C MET A 177 -5.61 21.35 -11.92
N GLU A 178 -4.31 21.51 -11.76
CA GLU A 178 -3.75 22.67 -11.05
C GLU A 178 -4.15 23.98 -11.74
N SER A 179 -4.03 24.04 -13.05
CA SER A 179 -4.47 25.22 -13.83
C SER A 179 -5.97 25.49 -13.67
N ASP A 180 -6.80 24.44 -13.68
CA ASP A 180 -8.23 24.55 -13.43
C ASP A 180 -8.52 25.09 -12.02
N LEU A 181 -7.84 24.57 -10.99
CA LEU A 181 -7.98 25.03 -9.60
C LEU A 181 -7.62 26.52 -9.47
N VAL A 182 -6.49 26.95 -10.04
CA VAL A 182 -6.08 28.35 -10.03
C VAL A 182 -7.14 29.23 -10.72
N SER A 183 -7.65 28.80 -11.88
CA SER A 183 -8.70 29.53 -12.60
C SER A 183 -9.99 29.67 -11.79
N TYR A 184 -10.43 28.59 -11.12
CA TYR A 184 -11.62 28.65 -10.27
C TYR A 184 -11.40 29.52 -9.03
N HIS A 185 -10.22 29.45 -8.42
CA HIS A 185 -9.87 30.30 -7.29
C HIS A 185 -9.90 31.78 -7.67
N GLN A 186 -9.33 32.15 -8.83
CA GLN A 186 -9.38 33.53 -9.37
C GLN A 186 -10.79 34.00 -9.68
N LYS A 187 -11.72 33.12 -9.98
CA LYS A 187 -13.14 33.37 -10.16
C LYS A 187 -13.92 33.50 -8.85
N GLY A 188 -13.23 33.44 -7.71
CA GLY A 188 -13.86 33.62 -6.39
C GLY A 188 -14.50 32.34 -5.81
N MET A 189 -14.19 31.17 -6.32
CA MET A 189 -14.65 29.92 -5.70
C MET A 189 -14.00 29.70 -4.35
N GLU A 190 -14.79 29.24 -3.38
CA GLU A 190 -14.32 29.02 -2.02
C GLU A 190 -13.39 27.79 -1.94
N GLN A 191 -12.40 27.86 -1.06
CA GLN A 191 -11.41 26.79 -0.87
C GLN A 191 -12.05 25.43 -0.56
N LYS A 192 -13.14 25.40 0.23
CA LYS A 192 -13.88 24.18 0.52
C LYS A 192 -14.42 23.48 -0.72
N ASP A 193 -14.95 24.27 -1.68
CA ASP A 193 -15.51 23.74 -2.92
C ASP A 193 -14.43 23.23 -3.87
N LEU A 194 -13.24 23.86 -3.84
CA LEU A 194 -12.05 23.38 -4.56
C LEU A 194 -11.54 22.05 -3.99
N MET A 195 -11.41 21.93 -2.67
CA MET A 195 -10.93 20.69 -2.02
C MET A 195 -11.93 19.55 -2.17
N ALA A 196 -13.22 19.81 -2.06
CA ALA A 196 -14.25 18.81 -2.37
C ALA A 196 -14.19 18.37 -3.84
N GLY A 197 -14.00 19.30 -4.77
CA GLY A 197 -13.79 19.00 -6.19
C GLY A 197 -12.60 18.08 -6.44
N LEU A 198 -11.50 18.24 -5.70
CA LEU A 198 -10.34 17.33 -5.76
C LEU A 198 -10.67 15.91 -5.28
N CYS A 199 -11.50 15.76 -4.23
CA CYS A 199 -11.97 14.44 -3.80
C CYS A 199 -12.74 13.72 -4.92
N TYR A 200 -13.61 14.41 -5.64
CA TYR A 200 -14.30 13.83 -6.80
C TYR A 200 -13.36 13.57 -7.96
N ALA A 201 -12.39 14.43 -8.21
CA ALA A 201 -11.45 14.28 -9.32
C ALA A 201 -10.57 13.02 -9.17
N ILE A 202 -10.07 12.72 -7.97
CA ILE A 202 -9.31 11.48 -7.75
C ILE A 202 -10.19 10.25 -7.96
N VAL A 203 -11.44 10.29 -7.49
CA VAL A 203 -12.40 9.19 -7.66
C VAL A 203 -12.69 8.93 -9.13
N TYR A 204 -13.03 9.95 -9.90
CA TYR A 204 -13.29 9.80 -11.33
C TYR A 204 -12.06 9.34 -12.11
N ASN A 205 -10.87 9.90 -11.82
CA ASN A 205 -9.63 9.44 -12.44
C ASN A 205 -9.37 7.96 -12.13
N TYR A 206 -9.57 7.54 -10.89
CA TYR A 206 -9.40 6.16 -10.50
C TYR A 206 -10.41 5.25 -11.20
N LEU A 207 -11.69 5.57 -11.15
CA LEU A 207 -12.75 4.75 -11.77
C LEU A 207 -12.58 4.65 -13.29
N ASN A 208 -12.22 5.75 -13.97
CA ASN A 208 -12.12 5.73 -15.43
C ASN A 208 -10.81 5.15 -15.94
N ARG A 209 -9.70 5.29 -15.21
CA ARG A 209 -8.37 4.89 -15.69
C ARG A 209 -7.86 3.57 -15.13
N VAL A 210 -8.25 3.22 -13.90
CA VAL A 210 -7.84 1.99 -13.23
C VAL A 210 -8.94 0.94 -13.31
N VAL A 211 -10.16 1.26 -12.89
CA VAL A 211 -11.30 0.34 -12.99
C VAL A 211 -11.77 0.18 -14.44
N GLY A 212 -11.95 1.29 -15.15
CA GLY A 212 -12.41 1.29 -16.55
C GLY A 212 -13.80 0.62 -16.70
N LYS A 213 -13.88 -0.34 -17.58
CA LYS A 213 -15.13 -1.10 -17.86
C LYS A 213 -15.25 -2.38 -17.01
N ARG A 214 -14.37 -2.58 -16.03
CA ARG A 214 -14.37 -3.79 -15.21
C ARG A 214 -15.54 -3.83 -14.26
N LYS A 215 -15.88 -5.03 -13.84
CA LYS A 215 -16.97 -5.28 -12.90
C LYS A 215 -16.61 -4.71 -11.51
N ILE A 216 -17.51 -3.93 -10.94
CA ILE A 216 -17.47 -3.59 -9.53
C ILE A 216 -18.50 -4.45 -8.82
N GLY A 217 -18.07 -5.32 -7.92
CA GLY A 217 -18.92 -6.23 -7.19
C GLY A 217 -19.79 -5.54 -6.13
N GLN A 218 -20.39 -6.30 -5.23
CA GLN A 218 -21.33 -5.77 -4.24
C GLN A 218 -20.62 -5.23 -2.99
N LYS A 219 -19.58 -5.91 -2.55
CA LYS A 219 -18.85 -5.58 -1.31
C LYS A 219 -17.46 -5.04 -1.62
N VAL A 220 -17.36 -3.72 -1.68
CA VAL A 220 -16.14 -3.01 -2.04
C VAL A 220 -15.40 -2.61 -0.78
N VAL A 221 -14.12 -2.95 -0.70
CA VAL A 221 -13.18 -2.44 0.32
C VAL A 221 -12.28 -1.37 -0.29
N PHE A 222 -12.08 -0.27 0.46
CA PHE A 222 -11.19 0.82 0.06
C PHE A 222 -9.94 0.89 0.94
N LEU A 223 -8.77 0.85 0.32
CA LEU A 223 -7.46 0.70 0.94
C LEU A 223 -6.50 1.81 0.52
N GLY A 224 -5.35 1.83 1.18
CA GLY A 224 -4.26 2.76 0.93
C GLY A 224 -4.41 4.09 1.68
N GLY A 225 -3.44 4.99 1.51
CA GLY A 225 -3.39 6.27 2.22
C GLY A 225 -4.65 7.15 2.05
N PRO A 226 -5.16 7.36 0.83
CA PRO A 226 -6.37 8.13 0.60
C PRO A 226 -7.64 7.58 1.28
N SER A 227 -7.69 6.32 1.66
CA SER A 227 -8.81 5.76 2.44
C SER A 227 -8.89 6.30 3.89
N LEU A 228 -7.83 6.94 4.35
CA LEU A 228 -7.82 7.69 5.62
C LEU A 228 -8.58 9.02 5.53
N ASN A 229 -8.77 9.54 4.32
CA ASN A 229 -9.42 10.82 4.06
C ASN A 229 -10.93 10.63 3.87
N LYS A 230 -11.71 11.07 4.84
CA LYS A 230 -13.17 10.93 4.82
C LYS A 230 -13.83 11.65 3.64
N GLY A 231 -13.23 12.74 3.13
CA GLY A 231 -13.73 13.45 1.94
C GLY A 231 -13.62 12.58 0.68
N VAL A 232 -12.53 11.82 0.52
CA VAL A 232 -12.36 10.87 -0.59
C VAL A 232 -13.33 9.70 -0.45
N VAL A 233 -13.50 9.17 0.77
CA VAL A 233 -14.48 8.09 1.04
C VAL A 233 -15.88 8.55 0.65
N ALA A 234 -16.31 9.72 1.13
CA ALA A 234 -17.62 10.28 0.81
C ALA A 234 -17.82 10.51 -0.69
N ALA A 235 -16.77 10.97 -1.39
CA ALA A 235 -16.83 11.14 -2.84
C ALA A 235 -17.02 9.79 -3.57
N PHE A 236 -16.33 8.72 -3.15
CA PHE A 236 -16.55 7.37 -3.68
C PHE A 236 -17.98 6.89 -3.44
N GLU A 237 -18.48 7.01 -2.20
CA GLU A 237 -19.82 6.56 -1.84
C GLU A 237 -20.89 7.29 -2.65
N ASN A 238 -20.74 8.60 -2.82
CA ASN A 238 -21.65 9.40 -3.64
C ASN A 238 -21.62 8.98 -5.12
N VAL A 239 -20.42 8.76 -5.69
CA VAL A 239 -20.28 8.38 -7.11
C VAL A 239 -20.79 6.96 -7.35
N LEU A 240 -20.57 6.03 -6.43
CA LEU A 240 -21.02 4.64 -6.54
C LEU A 240 -22.49 4.46 -6.13
N GLY A 241 -23.08 5.44 -5.43
CA GLY A 241 -24.44 5.34 -4.87
C GLY A 241 -24.58 4.31 -3.75
N ARG A 242 -23.49 3.94 -3.09
CA ARG A 242 -23.45 2.94 -2.01
C ARG A 242 -22.24 3.11 -1.10
N GLY A 243 -22.31 2.54 0.10
CA GLY A 243 -21.21 2.55 1.06
C GLY A 243 -20.01 1.71 0.65
N LEU A 244 -18.84 2.07 1.17
CA LEU A 244 -17.58 1.34 1.07
C LEU A 244 -17.18 0.79 2.44
N THR A 245 -16.52 -0.36 2.44
CA THR A 245 -15.85 -0.86 3.65
C THR A 245 -14.44 -0.27 3.72
N VAL A 246 -14.15 0.45 4.81
CA VAL A 246 -12.79 0.94 5.10
C VAL A 246 -12.28 0.23 6.35
N PRO A 247 -11.39 -0.77 6.22
CA PRO A 247 -10.99 -1.61 7.35
C PRO A 247 -10.06 -0.88 8.32
N LYS A 248 -9.99 -1.38 9.55
CA LYS A 248 -9.20 -0.77 10.64
C LYS A 248 -7.70 -0.67 10.33
N HIS A 249 -7.14 -1.65 9.64
CA HIS A 249 -5.70 -1.74 9.35
C HIS A 249 -5.39 -1.59 7.85
N ARG A 250 -6.18 -0.76 7.16
CA ARG A 250 -6.14 -0.50 5.71
C ARG A 250 -4.78 -0.08 5.16
N GLU A 251 -3.97 0.56 5.98
CA GLU A 251 -2.64 1.05 5.59
C GLU A 251 -1.56 -0.04 5.55
N VAL A 252 -1.80 -1.17 6.21
CA VAL A 252 -0.86 -2.30 6.26
C VAL A 252 -1.43 -3.60 5.66
N LEU A 253 -2.54 -3.51 4.93
CA LEU A 253 -3.26 -4.72 4.49
C LEU A 253 -2.42 -5.62 3.57
N GLY A 254 -1.59 -5.06 2.70
CA GLY A 254 -0.65 -5.85 1.89
C GLY A 254 0.35 -6.64 2.75
N ALA A 255 0.91 -5.98 3.77
CA ALA A 255 1.80 -6.64 4.73
C ALA A 255 1.06 -7.71 5.55
N TYR A 256 -0.17 -7.44 5.96
CA TYR A 256 -1.03 -8.39 6.67
C TYR A 256 -1.31 -9.64 5.83
N GLY A 257 -1.73 -9.47 4.59
CA GLY A 257 -1.97 -10.60 3.68
C GLY A 257 -0.70 -11.41 3.38
N ALA A 258 0.47 -10.75 3.30
CA ALA A 258 1.75 -11.43 3.18
C ALA A 258 2.09 -12.27 4.42
N ALA A 259 1.81 -11.74 5.63
CA ALA A 259 2.00 -12.46 6.89
C ALA A 259 1.11 -13.71 6.98
N ILE A 260 -0.17 -13.59 6.61
CA ILE A 260 -1.10 -14.72 6.54
C ILE A 260 -0.62 -15.77 5.53
N SER A 261 -0.21 -15.31 4.34
CA SER A 261 0.23 -16.23 3.27
C SER A 261 1.47 -17.04 3.67
N VAL A 262 2.41 -16.44 4.41
CA VAL A 262 3.56 -17.20 4.91
C VAL A 262 3.17 -18.13 6.04
N GLN A 263 2.25 -17.77 6.91
CA GLN A 263 1.71 -18.68 7.94
C GLN A 263 1.10 -19.93 7.29
N GLU A 264 0.22 -19.75 6.32
CA GLU A 264 -0.41 -20.84 5.56
C GLU A 264 0.63 -21.74 4.89
N LYS A 265 1.66 -21.14 4.27
CA LYS A 265 2.78 -21.88 3.67
C LYS A 265 3.53 -22.72 4.71
N MET A 266 3.92 -22.11 5.84
CA MET A 266 4.65 -22.79 6.90
C MET A 266 3.85 -23.97 7.47
N LEU A 267 2.54 -23.78 7.67
CA LEU A 267 1.63 -24.83 8.12
C LEU A 267 1.49 -25.96 7.09
N THR A 268 1.26 -25.62 5.81
CA THR A 268 1.10 -26.60 4.72
C THR A 268 2.38 -27.42 4.50
N GLU A 269 3.55 -26.78 4.57
CA GLU A 269 4.85 -27.43 4.41
C GLU A 269 5.35 -28.09 5.71
N ASN A 270 4.59 -28.00 6.80
CA ASN A 270 4.96 -28.50 8.15
C ASN A 270 6.33 -27.97 8.62
N LYS A 271 6.67 -26.74 8.26
CA LYS A 271 7.90 -26.08 8.67
C LYS A 271 7.74 -25.43 10.04
N LYS A 272 8.67 -25.72 10.94
CA LYS A 272 8.65 -25.20 12.33
C LYS A 272 9.52 -23.97 12.55
N SER A 273 10.38 -23.62 11.60
CA SER A 273 11.31 -22.50 11.70
C SER A 273 11.45 -21.78 10.38
N SER A 274 11.59 -20.46 10.45
CA SER A 274 11.87 -19.58 9.32
C SER A 274 13.31 -19.71 8.85
N VAL A 275 13.55 -19.46 7.55
CA VAL A 275 14.89 -19.27 6.98
C VAL A 275 15.37 -17.82 7.12
N PHE A 276 14.58 -16.97 7.73
CA PHE A 276 14.90 -15.57 7.99
C PHE A 276 16.25 -15.44 8.70
N ARG A 277 17.08 -14.50 8.26
CA ARG A 277 18.43 -14.30 8.83
C ARG A 277 18.48 -13.85 10.29
N GLY A 278 17.32 -13.59 10.91
CA GLY A 278 17.20 -13.06 12.27
C GLY A 278 17.27 -11.53 12.31
N LEU A 279 16.71 -10.95 13.37
CA LEU A 279 16.63 -9.50 13.53
C LEU A 279 18.01 -8.84 13.59
N ASP A 280 18.96 -9.41 14.34
CA ASP A 280 20.30 -8.82 14.51
C ASP A 280 21.05 -8.71 13.18
N SER A 281 21.10 -9.78 12.38
CA SER A 281 21.71 -9.76 11.06
C SER A 281 20.94 -8.86 10.09
N ALA A 282 19.62 -8.91 10.12
CA ALA A 282 18.78 -8.08 9.26
C ALA A 282 18.99 -6.57 9.51
N ILE A 283 19.24 -6.18 10.75
CA ILE A 283 19.44 -4.77 11.15
C ILE A 283 20.87 -4.31 10.84
N ASN A 284 21.88 -5.14 11.10
CA ASN A 284 23.28 -4.70 11.13
C ASN A 284 24.08 -5.05 9.86
N ASP A 285 23.64 -6.03 9.07
CA ASP A 285 24.35 -6.44 7.87
C ASP A 285 24.22 -5.39 6.76
N ARG A 286 25.33 -5.20 6.04
CA ARG A 286 25.35 -4.35 4.85
C ARG A 286 25.08 -5.19 3.60
N MET A 287 24.18 -4.71 2.75
CA MET A 287 24.02 -5.32 1.43
C MET A 287 25.24 -4.98 0.55
N THR A 288 25.93 -6.02 0.09
CA THR A 288 26.99 -5.85 -0.90
C THR A 288 26.39 -6.00 -2.31
N TYR A 289 26.29 -4.90 -3.03
CA TYR A 289 25.80 -4.87 -4.42
C TYR A 289 26.80 -5.41 -5.45
N LYS A 290 27.91 -6.07 -5.00
CA LYS A 290 29.02 -6.46 -5.88
C LYS A 290 28.62 -7.29 -7.09
N ASP A 291 27.53 -8.03 -7.01
CA ASP A 291 27.12 -8.99 -8.05
C ASP A 291 25.97 -8.51 -8.95
N LYS A 292 25.41 -7.33 -8.69
CA LYS A 292 24.24 -6.83 -9.45
C LYS A 292 24.53 -5.55 -10.27
N ILE A 293 25.76 -5.05 -10.29
CA ILE A 293 26.11 -3.89 -11.13
C ILE A 293 26.40 -4.42 -12.55
N CYS A 294 25.51 -4.07 -13.47
CA CYS A 294 25.76 -4.32 -14.90
C CYS A 294 26.97 -3.50 -15.35
N ARG A 295 28.08 -4.15 -15.64
CA ARG A 295 29.29 -3.51 -16.13
C ARG A 295 29.23 -3.21 -17.64
N ALA A 296 28.15 -3.63 -18.31
CA ALA A 296 27.94 -3.45 -19.75
C ALA A 296 29.14 -3.84 -20.63
N ASP A 297 29.98 -4.77 -20.14
CA ASP A 297 31.16 -5.22 -20.87
C ASP A 297 30.83 -6.33 -21.89
N ALA A 298 31.70 -6.56 -22.85
CA ALA A 298 31.51 -7.54 -23.90
C ALA A 298 31.50 -9.00 -23.40
N LYS A 299 31.88 -9.25 -22.14
CA LYS A 299 31.90 -10.56 -21.48
C LYS A 299 30.69 -10.81 -20.55
N CYS A 300 29.76 -9.87 -20.51
CA CYS A 300 28.56 -10.03 -19.72
C CYS A 300 27.66 -11.14 -20.30
N HIS A 301 27.52 -12.25 -19.56
CA HIS A 301 26.70 -13.39 -19.97
C HIS A 301 25.21 -13.21 -19.65
N ASN A 302 24.83 -12.17 -18.89
CA ASN A 302 23.44 -11.79 -18.73
C ASN A 302 22.95 -11.19 -20.04
N GLN A 303 22.02 -11.86 -20.72
CA GLN A 303 21.43 -11.44 -22.00
C GLN A 303 20.64 -10.12 -21.83
N CYS A 304 21.36 -9.06 -21.47
CA CYS A 304 20.79 -7.73 -21.28
C CYS A 304 20.50 -7.10 -22.65
N LYS A 305 19.23 -6.75 -22.91
CA LYS A 305 18.78 -6.06 -24.13
C LYS A 305 19.27 -4.61 -24.27
N LEU A 306 20.07 -4.13 -23.32
CA LEU A 306 20.66 -2.78 -23.31
C LEU A 306 22.11 -2.75 -23.82
N LYS A 307 22.50 -3.76 -24.60
CA LYS A 307 23.75 -3.70 -25.39
C LYS A 307 23.55 -2.92 -26.67
#